data_319ab71c2fb326f321099cf61d265014
#
_entry.id   319ab71c2fb326f321099cf61d265014
#
_cell.length_a   1.000
_cell.length_b   1.000
_cell.length_c   1.000
_cell.angle_alpha   90.00
_cell.angle_beta   90.00
_cell.angle_gamma   90.00
#
_symmetry.space_group_name_H-M   'P 1'
#
loop_
_entity.id
_entity.type
_entity.pdbx_description
1 polymer ?
#
loop_
_entity_poly.entity_id
_entity_poly.type
_entity_poly.pdbx_seq_one_letter_code
_entity_poly.pdbx_strand_id
1 'polypeptide(L)'
;MSRSQPFVRSLFDAVFHRPQMQAVNGYFSTFTAYAPSFTTWQGGLYEAELTRSIIESGADHASKLKPEVSGTAQPTAARALRQQPNPWMTTPQFIKRVWTILQVNDTALIIPIDAGDGTTITGYYPVLPSQCEAYDVDGELWLKLTFPTGDSVLVEWSRVGVMTRHQYQSDLFGDGTNVLQPTLELMHAQNEAEQSAINQGAAIRFIGKLSQNRNEGDQERARKAFNAQLSADNAGGIAVYDKLFSDVEQITPTSYTVDAAQMERIEKSAYRFFGSNEDIVTNRADEDTFNSYYEGRIEPFAVQLGFVITSMTYTANEIAHGNSIMFSANRLEFASNTTKLNVSVALFDRGIWNGNQVADVFQSPHYEGGERHVIRGEYIDLELISEHTAEQAAQAAETNANIAAIDASSGYGDKKEVDDASETD
;
A
#
# COMPACT_ATOMS: atom_id res chain seq x y z
N MET A 1 40.58 -5.74 -9.00
CA MET A 1 40.23 -7.00 -8.34
C MET A 1 39.09 -6.72 -7.37
N SER A 2 37.86 -6.85 -7.87
CA SER A 2 36.65 -6.68 -7.06
C SER A 2 36.45 -7.92 -6.21
N ARG A 3 36.46 -7.77 -4.90
CA ARG A 3 36.04 -8.81 -3.96
C ARG A 3 34.52 -8.97 -4.12
N SER A 4 34.11 -9.93 -4.95
CA SER A 4 32.72 -10.40 -4.95
C SER A 4 32.39 -10.91 -3.55
N GLN A 5 31.43 -10.29 -2.92
CA GLN A 5 31.04 -10.59 -1.55
C GLN A 5 30.58 -12.06 -1.46
N PRO A 6 31.14 -12.86 -0.55
CA PRO A 6 30.74 -14.26 -0.37
C PRO A 6 29.29 -14.43 0.07
N PHE A 7 28.65 -13.35 0.47
CA PHE A 7 27.30 -13.25 0.97
C PHE A 7 26.22 -13.46 -0.08
N VAL A 8 26.39 -12.93 -1.30
CA VAL A 8 25.43 -13.11 -2.40
C VAL A 8 25.42 -14.56 -2.90
N ARG A 9 26.57 -15.23 -2.91
CA ARG A 9 26.66 -16.66 -3.25
C ARG A 9 25.94 -17.55 -2.25
N SER A 10 26.04 -17.27 -0.95
CA SER A 10 25.36 -18.01 0.10
C SER A 10 23.84 -17.89 -0.01
N LEU A 11 23.32 -16.74 -0.48
CA LEU A 11 21.90 -16.51 -0.72
C LEU A 11 21.41 -17.32 -1.91
N PHE A 12 22.16 -17.31 -3.01
CA PHE A 12 21.87 -18.12 -4.18
C PHE A 12 21.86 -19.60 -3.85
N ASP A 13 22.81 -20.08 -3.06
CA ASP A 13 22.92 -21.48 -2.67
C ASP A 13 21.81 -21.90 -1.68
N ALA A 14 21.29 -20.96 -0.85
CA ALA A 14 20.22 -21.23 0.11
C ALA A 14 18.80 -21.16 -0.52
N VAL A 15 18.62 -20.27 -1.50
CA VAL A 15 17.33 -20.08 -2.20
C VAL A 15 17.21 -21.00 -3.41
N PHE A 16 18.32 -21.20 -4.11
CA PHE A 16 18.38 -22.01 -5.33
C PHE A 16 19.31 -23.19 -5.09
N HIS A 17 18.74 -24.32 -4.70
CA HIS A 17 19.47 -25.58 -4.83
C HIS A 17 19.92 -25.70 -6.28
N ARG A 18 21.24 -25.66 -6.53
CA ARG A 18 21.77 -25.96 -7.85
C ARG A 18 21.38 -27.41 -8.21
N PRO A 19 20.39 -27.65 -9.04
CA PRO A 19 20.44 -28.86 -9.80
C PRO A 19 21.75 -28.77 -10.58
N GLN A 20 22.61 -29.76 -10.46
CA GLN A 20 23.74 -29.88 -11.39
C GLN A 20 23.13 -29.72 -12.77
N MET A 21 23.51 -28.64 -13.47
CA MET A 21 23.12 -28.46 -14.87
C MET A 21 23.70 -29.64 -15.65
N GLN A 22 23.00 -30.76 -15.70
CA GLN A 22 23.09 -31.62 -16.81
C GLN A 22 22.62 -30.76 -17.98
N ALA A 23 23.50 -30.59 -18.97
CA ALA A 23 23.13 -29.92 -20.21
C ALA A 23 21.87 -30.61 -20.72
N VAL A 24 20.72 -30.00 -20.45
CA VAL A 24 19.45 -30.50 -20.98
C VAL A 24 19.47 -30.09 -22.45
N ASN A 25 20.00 -30.97 -23.28
CA ASN A 25 19.83 -30.93 -24.72
C ASN A 25 18.38 -31.28 -25.05
N GLY A 26 17.43 -30.58 -24.46
CA GLY A 26 16.01 -30.71 -24.69
C GLY A 26 15.50 -29.50 -25.43
N TYR A 27 14.55 -29.66 -26.29
CA TYR A 27 13.88 -28.62 -27.03
C TYR A 27 13.14 -27.67 -26.05
N PHE A 28 13.74 -26.53 -25.78
CA PHE A 28 13.06 -25.43 -25.09
C PHE A 28 12.23 -24.66 -26.11
N SER A 29 10.91 -24.65 -25.98
CA SER A 29 10.08 -23.75 -26.73
C SER A 29 9.69 -22.57 -25.81
N THR A 30 9.86 -21.35 -26.29
CA THR A 30 9.38 -20.17 -25.55
C THR A 30 7.86 -20.21 -25.49
N PHE A 31 7.30 -20.30 -24.30
CA PHE A 31 5.86 -20.41 -24.10
C PHE A 31 5.13 -19.12 -24.44
N THR A 32 5.78 -17.98 -24.23
CA THR A 32 5.26 -16.66 -24.58
C THR A 32 6.35 -15.79 -25.19
N ALA A 33 6.01 -15.01 -26.18
CA ALA A 33 6.91 -13.99 -26.76
C ALA A 33 7.08 -12.77 -25.83
N TYR A 34 6.21 -12.64 -24.80
CA TYR A 34 6.26 -11.56 -23.85
C TYR A 34 7.13 -11.96 -22.65
N ALA A 35 8.20 -11.21 -22.44
CA ALA A 35 9.05 -11.33 -21.27
C ALA A 35 9.01 -10.00 -20.53
N PRO A 36 8.58 -9.96 -19.24
CA PRO A 36 8.63 -8.72 -18.47
C PRO A 36 10.08 -8.28 -18.32
N SER A 37 10.34 -7.01 -18.60
CA SER A 37 11.64 -6.41 -18.40
C SER A 37 11.70 -5.84 -16.99
N PHE A 38 12.55 -6.42 -16.15
CA PHE A 38 12.83 -5.93 -14.79
C PHE A 38 14.06 -5.04 -14.79
N THR A 39 14.14 -4.13 -15.76
CA THR A 39 15.26 -3.19 -15.83
C THR A 39 15.15 -2.17 -14.70
N THR A 40 16.27 -1.92 -14.00
CA THR A 40 16.45 -0.69 -13.24
C THR A 40 16.47 0.45 -14.26
N TRP A 41 15.39 1.13 -14.36
CA TRP A 41 15.24 2.23 -15.27
C TRP A 41 15.99 3.46 -14.73
N GLN A 42 16.92 4.00 -15.47
CA GLN A 42 17.47 5.32 -15.23
C GLN A 42 16.45 6.34 -15.73
N GLY A 43 15.74 6.97 -14.83
CA GLY A 43 14.57 7.79 -15.12
C GLY A 43 13.24 7.06 -14.86
N GLY A 44 13.20 6.09 -13.93
CA GLY A 44 12.14 5.16 -13.67
C GLY A 44 10.95 5.70 -12.92
N LEU A 45 9.84 4.97 -13.05
CA LEU A 45 8.60 5.19 -12.32
C LEU A 45 8.84 5.42 -10.83
N TYR A 46 9.79 4.69 -10.24
CA TYR A 46 10.15 4.78 -8.82
C TYR A 46 11.19 5.88 -8.52
N GLU A 47 11.78 6.49 -9.53
CA GLU A 47 12.74 7.60 -9.38
C GLU A 47 12.06 8.96 -9.38
N ALA A 48 10.84 9.06 -9.94
CA ALA A 48 10.05 10.27 -9.87
C ALA A 48 9.44 10.42 -8.47
N GLU A 49 9.56 11.61 -7.88
CA GLU A 49 9.10 11.91 -6.52
C GLU A 49 7.62 11.58 -6.30
N LEU A 50 6.76 12.03 -7.22
CA LEU A 50 5.31 11.83 -7.13
C LEU A 50 4.93 10.36 -7.12
N THR A 51 5.41 9.59 -8.10
CA THR A 51 5.08 8.17 -8.21
C THR A 51 5.67 7.35 -7.07
N ARG A 52 6.88 7.70 -6.64
CA ARG A 52 7.51 7.08 -5.48
C ARG A 52 6.70 7.32 -4.21
N SER A 53 6.25 8.55 -3.97
CA SER A 53 5.43 8.89 -2.81
C SER A 53 4.11 8.12 -2.80
N ILE A 54 3.46 7.97 -3.95
CA ILE A 54 2.22 7.19 -4.09
C ILE A 54 2.48 5.70 -3.81
N ILE A 55 3.54 5.13 -4.39
CA ILE A 55 3.90 3.71 -4.22
C ILE A 55 4.27 3.41 -2.76
N GLU A 56 5.10 4.28 -2.14
CA GLU A 56 5.53 4.12 -0.75
C GLU A 56 4.37 4.24 0.23
N SER A 57 3.46 5.23 0.04
CA SER A 57 2.26 5.35 0.86
C SER A 57 1.41 4.07 0.82
N GLY A 58 1.20 3.51 -0.38
CA GLY A 58 0.49 2.23 -0.51
C GLY A 58 1.26 1.06 0.13
N ALA A 59 2.59 1.05 0.00
CA ALA A 59 3.44 0.04 0.60
C ALA A 59 3.39 0.07 2.14
N ASP A 60 3.34 1.27 2.72
CA ASP A 60 3.20 1.45 4.18
C ASP A 60 1.83 0.96 4.68
N HIS A 61 0.76 1.21 3.93
CA HIS A 61 -0.55 0.66 4.27
C HIS A 61 -0.60 -0.86 4.10
N ALA A 62 -0.07 -1.41 3.00
CA ALA A 62 0.00 -2.85 2.77
C ALA A 62 0.86 -3.57 3.82
N SER A 63 1.93 -2.94 4.32
CA SER A 63 2.82 -3.52 5.33
C SER A 63 2.15 -3.85 6.66
N LYS A 64 0.99 -3.26 6.93
CA LYS A 64 0.18 -3.49 8.14
C LYS A 64 -0.68 -4.75 8.05
N LEU A 65 -0.73 -5.40 6.89
CA LEU A 65 -1.42 -6.67 6.72
C LEU A 65 -0.76 -7.76 7.59
N LYS A 66 -1.60 -8.54 8.25
CA LYS A 66 -1.16 -9.67 9.10
C LYS A 66 -1.52 -10.99 8.43
N PRO A 67 -0.61 -11.97 8.37
CA PRO A 67 -0.92 -13.28 7.85
C PRO A 67 -1.74 -14.09 8.85
N GLU A 68 -2.85 -14.62 8.40
CA GLU A 68 -3.70 -15.58 9.10
C GLU A 68 -3.54 -16.94 8.44
N VAL A 69 -3.01 -17.89 9.18
CA VAL A 69 -2.74 -19.24 8.68
C VAL A 69 -3.73 -20.20 9.32
N SER A 70 -4.49 -20.86 8.48
CA SER A 70 -5.43 -21.93 8.86
C SER A 70 -4.83 -23.30 8.52
N GLY A 71 -5.15 -24.30 9.33
CA GLY A 71 -4.64 -25.66 9.18
C GLY A 71 -3.30 -25.90 9.88
N THR A 72 -2.78 -27.11 9.75
CA THR A 72 -1.59 -27.59 10.47
C THR A 72 -0.44 -28.00 9.55
N ALA A 73 -0.65 -27.99 8.22
CA ALA A 73 0.41 -28.30 7.28
C ALA A 73 1.45 -27.15 7.23
N GLN A 74 2.70 -27.48 6.96
CA GLN A 74 3.81 -26.53 6.83
C GLN A 74 3.96 -25.55 8.04
N PRO A 75 4.11 -26.01 9.28
CA PRO A 75 4.16 -25.16 10.46
C PRO A 75 5.36 -24.19 10.46
N THR A 76 6.45 -24.56 9.78
CA THR A 76 7.65 -23.71 9.60
C THR A 76 7.34 -22.51 8.71
N ALA A 77 6.62 -22.70 7.61
CA ALA A 77 6.15 -21.66 6.73
C ALA A 77 5.21 -20.68 7.45
N ALA A 78 4.28 -21.22 8.25
CA ALA A 78 3.37 -20.41 9.06
C ALA A 78 4.11 -19.52 10.07
N ARG A 79 5.13 -20.07 10.74
CA ARG A 79 5.97 -19.31 11.67
C ARG A 79 6.76 -18.21 10.95
N ALA A 80 7.37 -18.55 9.81
CA ALA A 80 8.15 -17.60 9.03
C ALA A 80 7.27 -16.41 8.59
N LEU A 81 6.08 -16.65 8.07
CA LEU A 81 5.17 -15.59 7.66
C LEU A 81 4.71 -14.68 8.82
N ARG A 82 4.57 -15.21 10.03
CA ARG A 82 4.14 -14.41 11.19
C ARG A 82 5.23 -13.48 11.71
N GLN A 83 6.50 -13.80 11.51
CA GLN A 83 7.62 -13.09 12.13
C GLN A 83 8.63 -12.57 11.10
N GLN A 84 9.27 -13.49 10.38
CA GLN A 84 10.41 -13.21 9.53
C GLN A 84 10.43 -14.19 8.36
N PRO A 85 9.86 -13.80 7.21
CA PRO A 85 9.79 -14.67 6.02
C PRO A 85 11.15 -15.06 5.45
N ASN A 86 12.18 -14.28 5.70
CA ASN A 86 13.55 -14.57 5.31
C ASN A 86 14.56 -13.88 6.24
N PRO A 87 15.86 -14.26 6.23
CA PRO A 87 16.86 -13.73 7.18
C PRO A 87 17.08 -12.22 7.16
N TRP A 88 16.59 -11.52 6.13
CA TRP A 88 16.86 -10.08 5.93
C TRP A 88 15.60 -9.21 6.09
N MET A 89 14.41 -9.80 6.13
CA MET A 89 13.16 -9.06 6.11
C MET A 89 12.19 -9.57 7.16
N THR A 90 11.64 -8.68 7.93
CA THR A 90 10.44 -8.94 8.71
C THR A 90 9.22 -9.02 7.80
N THR A 91 8.10 -9.56 8.29
CA THR A 91 6.87 -9.69 7.51
C THR A 91 6.37 -8.36 6.93
N PRO A 92 6.31 -7.25 7.68
CA PRO A 92 5.98 -5.95 7.10
C PRO A 92 6.92 -5.51 5.97
N GLN A 93 8.24 -5.72 6.13
CA GLN A 93 9.23 -5.39 5.10
C GLN A 93 9.08 -6.26 3.85
N PHE A 94 8.76 -7.54 4.03
CA PHE A 94 8.48 -8.46 2.93
C PHE A 94 7.26 -8.00 2.13
N ILE A 95 6.14 -7.71 2.80
CA ILE A 95 4.91 -7.25 2.16
C ILE A 95 5.14 -5.92 1.45
N LYS A 96 5.81 -4.96 2.12
CA LYS A 96 6.19 -3.68 1.53
C LYS A 96 6.99 -3.86 0.23
N ARG A 97 7.97 -4.76 0.23
CA ARG A 97 8.81 -5.04 -0.95
C ARG A 97 8.02 -5.70 -2.07
N VAL A 98 7.15 -6.68 -1.77
CA VAL A 98 6.27 -7.33 -2.76
C VAL A 98 5.35 -6.30 -3.40
N TRP A 99 4.71 -5.43 -2.58
CA TRP A 99 3.89 -4.32 -3.07
C TRP A 99 4.67 -3.42 -4.03
N THR A 100 5.84 -2.94 -3.59
CA THR A 100 6.65 -2.02 -4.39
C THR A 100 7.04 -2.63 -5.74
N ILE A 101 7.51 -3.89 -5.75
CA ILE A 101 7.85 -4.60 -6.99
C ILE A 101 6.63 -4.70 -7.89
N LEU A 102 5.47 -5.07 -7.34
CA LEU A 102 4.22 -5.21 -8.11
C LEU A 102 3.77 -3.87 -8.71
N GLN A 103 3.88 -2.76 -7.96
CA GLN A 103 3.48 -1.45 -8.46
C GLN A 103 4.43 -0.90 -9.54
N VAL A 104 5.71 -1.27 -9.48
CA VAL A 104 6.73 -0.80 -10.44
C VAL A 104 6.75 -1.64 -11.71
N ASN A 105 6.62 -2.96 -11.59
CA ASN A 105 6.84 -3.89 -12.72
C ASN A 105 5.56 -4.58 -13.21
N ASP A 106 4.39 -4.30 -12.59
CA ASP A 106 3.12 -5.02 -12.79
C ASP A 106 3.20 -6.55 -12.59
N THR A 107 4.37 -7.06 -12.21
CA THR A 107 4.61 -8.47 -11.88
C THR A 107 5.56 -8.53 -10.68
N ALA A 108 5.18 -9.30 -9.67
CA ALA A 108 6.03 -9.60 -8.53
C ALA A 108 6.17 -11.12 -8.39
N LEU A 109 7.40 -11.57 -8.23
CA LEU A 109 7.75 -12.98 -8.10
C LEU A 109 8.19 -13.28 -6.67
N ILE A 110 7.65 -14.36 -6.12
CA ILE A 110 7.97 -14.84 -4.77
C ILE A 110 8.46 -16.27 -4.90
N ILE A 111 9.58 -16.59 -4.26
CA ILE A 111 10.15 -17.93 -4.25
C ILE A 111 10.14 -18.47 -2.82
N PRO A 112 9.73 -19.73 -2.60
CA PRO A 112 9.84 -20.37 -1.31
C PRO A 112 11.31 -20.68 -1.00
N ILE A 113 11.68 -20.56 0.26
CA ILE A 113 12.95 -21.04 0.79
C ILE A 113 12.67 -22.37 1.46
N ASP A 114 13.28 -23.44 0.98
CA ASP A 114 13.11 -24.77 1.55
C ASP A 114 14.24 -25.16 2.53
N ALA A 115 14.00 -26.21 3.30
CA ALA A 115 14.98 -26.74 4.26
C ALA A 115 16.11 -27.55 3.61
N GLY A 116 16.11 -27.68 2.27
CA GLY A 116 17.03 -28.53 1.51
C GLY A 116 16.47 -29.90 1.20
N ASP A 117 15.28 -30.22 1.65
CA ASP A 117 14.54 -31.45 1.35
C ASP A 117 13.59 -31.31 0.16
N GLY A 118 13.46 -30.11 -0.39
CA GLY A 118 12.58 -29.79 -1.52
C GLY A 118 11.09 -29.77 -1.19
N THR A 119 10.71 -30.03 0.07
CA THR A 119 9.30 -30.15 0.49
C THR A 119 8.93 -29.24 1.65
N THR A 120 9.83 -29.06 2.62
CA THR A 120 9.57 -28.25 3.81
C THR A 120 9.92 -26.79 3.56
N ILE A 121 8.91 -25.93 3.54
CA ILE A 121 9.10 -24.50 3.34
C ILE A 121 9.48 -23.83 4.68
N THR A 122 10.60 -23.13 4.67
CA THR A 122 11.14 -22.40 5.84
C THR A 122 10.98 -20.89 5.70
N GLY A 123 10.64 -20.40 4.51
CA GLY A 123 10.46 -18.97 4.29
C GLY A 123 10.09 -18.60 2.87
N TYR A 124 10.10 -17.28 2.61
CA TYR A 124 9.73 -16.70 1.32
C TYR A 124 10.63 -15.54 0.96
N TYR A 125 10.99 -15.43 -0.29
CA TYR A 125 11.83 -14.34 -0.77
C TYR A 125 11.23 -13.67 -2.02
N PRO A 126 11.02 -12.35 -2.03
CA PRO A 126 10.56 -11.61 -3.19
C PRO A 126 11.77 -11.35 -4.10
N VAL A 127 11.79 -11.95 -5.28
CA VAL A 127 12.87 -11.79 -6.25
C VAL A 127 12.60 -10.65 -7.20
N LEU A 128 13.67 -9.99 -7.62
CA LEU A 128 13.67 -8.97 -8.65
C LEU A 128 14.69 -9.37 -9.73
N PRO A 129 14.31 -10.23 -10.69
CA PRO A 129 15.19 -10.57 -11.79
C PRO A 129 15.28 -9.40 -12.79
N SER A 130 16.38 -9.33 -13.51
CA SER A 130 16.51 -8.37 -14.63
C SER A 130 15.71 -8.82 -15.84
N GLN A 131 15.50 -10.11 -15.99
CA GLN A 131 14.72 -10.73 -17.05
C GLN A 131 14.06 -12.01 -16.56
N CYS A 132 12.82 -12.24 -16.99
CA CYS A 132 12.06 -13.44 -16.69
C CYS A 132 11.50 -14.00 -17.99
N GLU A 133 11.79 -15.27 -18.28
CA GLU A 133 11.33 -15.98 -19.47
C GLU A 133 10.63 -17.27 -19.06
N ALA A 134 9.49 -17.55 -19.69
CA ALA A 134 8.75 -18.79 -19.47
C ALA A 134 9.09 -19.83 -20.53
N TYR A 135 9.36 -21.04 -20.12
CA TYR A 135 9.72 -22.16 -20.98
C TYR A 135 8.79 -23.35 -20.71
N ASP A 136 8.48 -24.07 -21.76
CA ASP A 136 7.88 -25.40 -21.69
C ASP A 136 9.01 -26.46 -21.74
N VAL A 137 9.07 -27.28 -20.72
CA VAL A 137 10.04 -28.40 -20.62
C VAL A 137 9.24 -29.68 -20.38
N ASP A 138 9.15 -30.51 -21.39
CA ASP A 138 8.44 -31.80 -21.37
C ASP A 138 6.95 -31.69 -20.94
N GLY A 139 6.30 -30.56 -21.26
CA GLY A 139 4.91 -30.28 -20.89
C GLY A 139 4.73 -29.63 -19.52
N GLU A 140 5.82 -29.33 -18.85
CA GLU A 140 5.83 -28.56 -17.59
C GLU A 140 6.33 -27.13 -17.81
N LEU A 141 5.67 -26.16 -17.17
CA LEU A 141 6.04 -24.76 -17.26
C LEU A 141 7.16 -24.45 -16.29
N TRP A 142 8.23 -23.83 -16.80
CA TRP A 142 9.40 -23.40 -16.05
C TRP A 142 9.68 -21.91 -16.27
N LEU A 143 10.18 -21.24 -15.25
CA LEU A 143 10.66 -19.87 -15.33
C LEU A 143 12.18 -19.81 -15.28
N LYS A 144 12.78 -19.16 -16.27
CA LYS A 144 14.17 -18.75 -16.24
C LYS A 144 14.27 -17.32 -15.73
N LEU A 145 14.87 -17.16 -14.58
CA LEU A 145 15.11 -15.87 -13.93
C LEU A 145 16.56 -15.47 -14.17
N THR A 146 16.78 -14.33 -14.78
CA THR A 146 18.13 -13.76 -14.98
C THR A 146 18.28 -12.57 -14.06
N PHE A 147 19.38 -12.49 -13.33
CA PHE A 147 19.66 -11.45 -12.37
C PHE A 147 20.67 -10.43 -12.91
N PRO A 148 20.74 -9.21 -12.35
CA PRO A 148 21.70 -8.18 -12.78
C PRO A 148 23.17 -8.62 -12.67
N THR A 149 23.46 -9.63 -11.84
CA THR A 149 24.80 -10.26 -11.71
C THR A 149 25.18 -11.09 -12.93
N GLY A 150 24.26 -11.36 -13.87
CA GLY A 150 24.44 -12.24 -15.01
C GLY A 150 24.14 -13.72 -14.70
N ASP A 151 23.85 -14.05 -13.45
CA ASP A 151 23.43 -15.42 -13.07
C ASP A 151 22.01 -15.70 -13.55
N SER A 152 21.74 -16.93 -13.97
CA SER A 152 20.41 -17.37 -14.37
C SER A 152 20.02 -18.62 -13.58
N VAL A 153 18.76 -18.70 -13.19
CA VAL A 153 18.19 -19.83 -12.48
C VAL A 153 16.91 -20.28 -13.18
N LEU A 154 16.73 -21.59 -13.30
CA LEU A 154 15.51 -22.20 -13.81
C LEU A 154 14.70 -22.73 -12.63
N VAL A 155 13.46 -22.32 -12.50
CA VAL A 155 12.56 -22.69 -11.40
C VAL A 155 11.25 -23.20 -11.99
N GLU A 156 10.72 -24.29 -11.46
CA GLU A 156 9.41 -24.80 -11.84
C GLU A 156 8.29 -23.79 -11.48
N TRP A 157 7.35 -23.57 -12.41
CA TRP A 157 6.24 -22.63 -12.23
C TRP A 157 5.43 -22.90 -10.97
N SER A 158 5.15 -24.16 -10.67
CA SER A 158 4.38 -24.58 -9.50
C SER A 158 4.97 -24.10 -8.16
N ARG A 159 6.27 -23.84 -8.13
CA ARG A 159 7.02 -23.39 -6.96
C ARG A 159 7.21 -21.87 -6.89
N VAL A 160 6.77 -21.13 -7.89
CA VAL A 160 6.92 -19.67 -7.93
C VAL A 160 5.58 -19.02 -7.69
N GLY A 161 5.50 -18.16 -6.68
CA GLY A 161 4.36 -17.28 -6.49
C GLY A 161 4.45 -16.12 -7.46
N VAL A 162 3.49 -16.00 -8.36
CA VAL A 162 3.41 -14.91 -9.33
C VAL A 162 2.20 -14.04 -9.01
N MET A 163 2.47 -12.79 -8.69
CA MET A 163 1.45 -11.75 -8.53
C MET A 163 1.47 -10.85 -9.75
N THR A 164 0.31 -10.53 -10.28
CA THR A 164 0.17 -9.71 -11.49
C THR A 164 -0.78 -8.53 -11.27
N ARG A 165 -0.50 -7.46 -12.00
CA ARG A 165 -1.33 -6.28 -12.12
C ARG A 165 -1.42 -5.90 -13.59
N HIS A 166 -2.55 -5.31 -14.03
CA HIS A 166 -2.74 -4.92 -15.44
C HIS A 166 -2.41 -6.05 -16.44
N GLN A 167 -3.01 -7.21 -16.21
CA GLN A 167 -2.80 -8.39 -17.04
C GLN A 167 -3.78 -8.38 -18.23
N TYR A 168 -3.25 -8.25 -19.46
CA TYR A 168 -4.04 -8.21 -20.70
C TYR A 168 -3.40 -9.01 -21.85
N GLN A 169 -2.11 -8.77 -22.15
CA GLN A 169 -1.43 -9.40 -23.28
C GLN A 169 -0.83 -10.77 -22.96
N SER A 170 -0.54 -11.02 -21.69
CA SER A 170 0.08 -12.26 -21.22
C SER A 170 -0.80 -12.92 -20.17
N ASP A 171 -0.96 -14.25 -20.30
CA ASP A 171 -1.65 -15.07 -19.29
C ASP A 171 -0.81 -15.27 -18.01
N LEU A 172 0.49 -15.01 -18.08
CA LEU A 172 1.44 -15.30 -17.01
C LEU A 172 1.92 -14.05 -16.27
N PHE A 173 2.01 -12.90 -16.97
CA PHE A 173 2.65 -11.68 -16.46
C PHE A 173 1.78 -10.45 -16.66
N GLY A 174 2.02 -9.41 -15.88
CA GLY A 174 1.45 -8.09 -16.10
C GLY A 174 2.09 -7.39 -17.30
N ASP A 175 1.38 -6.45 -17.89
CA ASP A 175 1.77 -5.82 -19.17
C ASP A 175 2.87 -4.74 -19.04
N GLY A 176 3.24 -4.36 -17.82
CA GLY A 176 4.22 -3.32 -17.55
C GLY A 176 3.61 -1.91 -17.47
N THR A 177 4.34 -1.02 -16.81
CA THR A 177 3.88 0.34 -16.46
C THR A 177 4.13 1.40 -17.54
N ASN A 178 4.42 0.98 -18.76
CA ASN A 178 4.76 1.89 -19.89
C ASN A 178 3.65 2.92 -20.20
N VAL A 179 2.41 2.64 -19.81
CA VAL A 179 1.26 3.55 -20.03
C VAL A 179 1.42 4.89 -19.30
N LEU A 180 2.13 4.92 -18.18
CA LEU A 180 2.37 6.15 -17.40
C LEU A 180 3.60 6.93 -17.92
N GLN A 181 4.47 6.32 -18.70
CA GLN A 181 5.71 6.92 -19.18
C GLN A 181 5.53 8.29 -19.86
N PRO A 182 4.57 8.49 -20.78
CA PRO A 182 4.37 9.81 -21.40
C PRO A 182 4.01 10.90 -20.39
N THR A 183 3.27 10.55 -19.33
CA THR A 183 2.90 11.50 -18.27
C THR A 183 4.13 11.89 -17.43
N LEU A 184 5.03 10.95 -17.15
CA LEU A 184 6.27 11.21 -16.42
C LEU A 184 7.26 12.01 -17.24
N GLU A 185 7.39 11.72 -18.53
CA GLU A 185 8.22 12.49 -19.46
C GLU A 185 7.75 13.94 -19.56
N LEU A 186 6.42 14.16 -19.61
CA LEU A 186 5.85 15.51 -19.60
C LEU A 186 6.14 16.24 -18.29
N MET A 187 6.02 15.58 -17.14
CA MET A 187 6.36 16.14 -15.84
C MET A 187 7.85 16.52 -15.76
N HIS A 188 8.73 15.64 -16.24
CA HIS A 188 10.17 15.91 -16.27
C HIS A 188 10.50 17.10 -17.17
N ALA A 189 9.93 17.16 -18.37
CA ALA A 189 10.12 18.28 -19.29
C ALA A 189 9.63 19.61 -18.69
N GLN A 190 8.54 19.61 -17.92
CA GLN A 190 8.06 20.80 -17.23
C GLN A 190 9.01 21.24 -16.12
N ASN A 191 9.51 20.31 -15.31
CA ASN A 191 10.49 20.63 -14.25
C ASN A 191 11.79 21.19 -14.83
N GLU A 192 12.28 20.64 -15.96
CA GLU A 192 13.45 21.18 -16.66
C GLU A 192 13.19 22.57 -17.22
N ALA A 193 12.00 22.79 -17.79
CA ALA A 193 11.61 24.11 -18.31
C ALA A 193 11.53 25.14 -17.19
N GLU A 194 10.98 24.79 -16.02
CA GLU A 194 10.92 25.65 -14.84
C GLU A 194 12.33 25.97 -14.31
N GLN A 195 13.17 24.95 -14.15
CA GLN A 195 14.57 25.15 -13.74
C GLN A 195 15.32 26.05 -14.72
N SER A 196 15.13 25.84 -16.03
CA SER A 196 15.70 26.69 -17.07
C SER A 196 15.17 28.13 -17.01
N ALA A 197 13.87 28.30 -16.75
CA ALA A 197 13.25 29.62 -16.61
C ALA A 197 13.77 30.37 -15.37
N ILE A 198 13.95 29.69 -14.24
CA ILE A 198 14.56 30.25 -13.01
C ILE A 198 16.00 30.68 -13.30
N ASN A 199 16.80 29.82 -13.90
CA ASN A 199 18.19 30.10 -14.26
C ASN A 199 18.31 31.24 -15.28
N GLN A 200 17.39 31.32 -16.23
CA GLN A 200 17.36 32.39 -17.24
C GLN A 200 16.77 33.68 -16.69
N GLY A 201 15.81 33.61 -15.76
CA GLY A 201 15.22 34.78 -15.12
C GLY A 201 16.20 35.53 -14.22
N ALA A 202 17.17 34.81 -13.65
CA ALA A 202 18.26 35.40 -12.86
C ALA A 202 19.30 36.13 -13.73
N ALA A 203 19.37 35.86 -15.05
CA ALA A 203 20.30 36.49 -15.95
C ALA A 203 19.69 37.74 -16.56
N ILE A 204 20.18 38.92 -16.15
CA ILE A 204 19.81 40.20 -16.76
C ILE A 204 20.28 40.18 -18.22
N ARG A 205 19.36 40.31 -19.15
CA ARG A 205 19.64 40.31 -20.59
C ARG A 205 19.41 41.68 -21.17
N PHE A 206 20.36 42.12 -21.99
CA PHE A 206 20.29 43.38 -22.70
C PHE A 206 20.45 43.15 -24.22
N ILE A 207 19.72 43.87 -25.02
CA ILE A 207 19.97 44.03 -26.43
C ILE A 207 20.68 45.37 -26.62
N GLY A 208 21.94 45.31 -27.05
CA GLY A 208 22.69 46.52 -27.44
C GLY A 208 22.69 46.69 -28.95
N LYS A 209 22.18 47.80 -29.47
CA LYS A 209 22.31 48.18 -30.86
C LYS A 209 23.66 48.87 -31.08
N LEU A 210 24.50 48.29 -31.93
CA LEU A 210 25.78 48.92 -32.32
C LEU A 210 25.56 50.16 -33.17
N SER A 211 26.29 51.24 -32.89
CA SER A 211 26.14 52.52 -33.58
C SER A 211 26.67 52.52 -35.02
N GLN A 212 27.44 51.52 -35.39
CA GLN A 212 27.98 51.35 -36.76
C GLN A 212 28.02 49.85 -37.11
N ASN A 213 27.90 49.54 -38.41
CA ASN A 213 28.01 48.19 -38.94
C ASN A 213 29.47 47.71 -38.83
N ARG A 214 29.74 46.71 -37.98
CA ARG A 214 31.06 46.21 -37.64
C ARG A 214 31.17 44.70 -37.94
N ASN A 215 32.42 44.26 -38.12
CA ASN A 215 32.74 42.86 -38.39
C ASN A 215 32.46 41.99 -37.14
N GLU A 216 32.24 40.69 -37.34
CA GLU A 216 31.92 39.73 -36.26
C GLU A 216 32.91 39.77 -35.07
N GLY A 217 34.21 39.96 -35.34
CA GLY A 217 35.24 40.07 -34.28
C GLY A 217 35.10 41.29 -33.39
N ASP A 218 34.53 42.39 -33.92
CA ASP A 218 34.27 43.62 -33.14
C ASP A 218 32.98 43.46 -32.30
N GLN A 219 32.00 42.73 -32.83
CA GLN A 219 30.77 42.38 -32.08
C GLN A 219 31.06 41.50 -30.88
N GLU A 220 31.98 40.53 -31.07
CA GLU A 220 32.38 39.65 -29.97
C GLU A 220 33.19 40.36 -28.89
N ARG A 221 34.08 41.28 -29.27
CA ARG A 221 34.80 42.13 -28.31
C ARG A 221 33.86 43.03 -27.53
N ALA A 222 32.89 43.66 -28.22
CA ALA A 222 31.89 44.48 -27.55
C ALA A 222 31.02 43.68 -26.56
N ARG A 223 30.62 42.46 -26.94
CA ARG A 223 29.89 41.54 -26.06
C ARG A 223 30.69 41.13 -24.82
N LYS A 224 31.98 40.79 -25.00
CA LYS A 224 32.87 40.42 -23.90
C LYS A 224 33.10 41.60 -22.94
N ALA A 225 33.32 42.81 -23.47
CA ALA A 225 33.49 44.03 -22.67
C ALA A 225 32.22 44.38 -21.88
N PHE A 226 31.06 44.25 -22.48
CA PHE A 226 29.77 44.49 -21.81
C PHE A 226 29.47 43.44 -20.72
N ASN A 227 29.71 42.16 -21.03
CA ASN A 227 29.54 41.09 -20.02
C ASN A 227 30.54 41.22 -18.87
N ALA A 228 31.75 41.68 -19.09
CA ALA A 228 32.74 41.92 -18.05
C ALA A 228 32.33 43.07 -17.11
N GLN A 229 31.58 44.05 -17.58
CA GLN A 229 31.04 45.14 -16.77
C GLN A 229 29.78 44.72 -15.96
N LEU A 230 29.06 43.74 -16.45
CA LEU A 230 27.85 43.18 -15.79
C LEU A 230 28.16 42.02 -14.81
N SER A 231 29.42 41.49 -14.84
CA SER A 231 29.80 40.43 -13.94
C SER A 231 29.93 40.96 -12.50
N ALA A 232 29.65 40.07 -11.51
CA ALA A 232 29.40 40.36 -10.12
C ALA A 232 30.51 41.13 -9.34
N ASP A 233 31.69 41.33 -9.91
CA ASP A 233 32.79 42.10 -9.30
C ASP A 233 32.59 43.64 -9.36
N ASN A 234 31.62 44.12 -10.15
CA ASN A 234 31.25 45.49 -10.16
C ASN A 234 30.14 45.82 -9.17
N ALA A 235 30.50 46.05 -7.91
CA ALA A 235 29.64 46.27 -6.79
C ALA A 235 28.69 47.51 -6.85
N GLY A 236 28.59 48.18 -8.00
CA GLY A 236 27.77 49.38 -8.14
C GLY A 236 26.49 49.24 -8.98
N GLY A 237 26.29 48.12 -9.65
CA GLY A 237 25.05 47.91 -10.47
C GLY A 237 24.88 48.85 -11.66
N ILE A 238 25.88 49.69 -11.99
CA ILE A 238 25.85 50.65 -13.08
C ILE A 238 26.87 50.20 -14.14
N ALA A 239 26.39 49.73 -15.30
CA ALA A 239 27.23 49.52 -16.47
C ALA A 239 27.34 50.82 -17.27
N VAL A 240 28.56 51.33 -17.39
CA VAL A 240 28.85 52.47 -18.23
C VAL A 240 29.33 51.98 -19.60
N TYR A 241 28.64 52.36 -20.66
CA TYR A 241 29.00 51.97 -22.01
C TYR A 241 29.43 53.22 -22.83
N ASP A 242 30.48 53.01 -23.62
CA ASP A 242 31.01 54.02 -24.52
C ASP A 242 30.13 54.09 -25.80
N LYS A 243 30.32 55.09 -26.65
CA LYS A 243 29.62 55.29 -27.94
C LYS A 243 29.53 54.10 -28.88
N LEU A 244 29.95 52.94 -28.42
CA LEU A 244 29.85 51.66 -29.12
C LEU A 244 28.40 51.23 -29.35
N PHE A 245 27.54 51.49 -28.40
CA PHE A 245 26.12 51.14 -28.46
C PHE A 245 25.30 52.43 -28.68
N SER A 246 24.39 52.42 -29.63
CA SER A 246 23.45 53.49 -29.88
C SER A 246 22.24 53.41 -28.97
N ASP A 247 21.92 52.22 -28.50
CA ASP A 247 20.79 51.94 -27.65
C ASP A 247 21.02 50.64 -26.92
N VAL A 248 20.60 50.54 -25.64
CA VAL A 248 20.65 49.34 -24.82
C VAL A 248 19.28 49.18 -24.17
N GLU A 249 18.58 48.18 -24.63
CA GLU A 249 17.25 47.85 -24.11
C GLU A 249 17.33 46.60 -23.23
N GLN A 250 16.79 46.68 -22.03
CA GLN A 250 16.70 45.50 -21.16
C GLN A 250 15.57 44.62 -21.65
N ILE A 251 15.90 43.36 -21.96
CA ILE A 251 14.90 42.34 -22.23
C ILE A 251 14.39 41.87 -20.90
N THR A 252 13.16 42.18 -20.59
CA THR A 252 12.45 41.49 -19.51
C THR A 252 12.11 40.11 -19.99
N PRO A 253 12.76 39.05 -19.49
CA PRO A 253 12.41 37.71 -19.92
C PRO A 253 10.93 37.47 -19.53
N THR A 254 10.15 37.02 -20.51
CA THR A 254 8.80 36.53 -20.21
C THR A 254 9.01 35.32 -19.31
N SER A 255 8.67 35.45 -18.02
CA SER A 255 8.74 34.34 -17.09
C SER A 255 7.87 33.21 -17.64
N TYR A 256 8.49 32.11 -18.00
CA TYR A 256 7.74 30.89 -18.29
C TYR A 256 7.18 30.42 -16.94
N THR A 257 5.93 30.71 -16.70
CA THR A 257 5.19 30.17 -15.57
C THR A 257 4.61 28.83 -16.04
N VAL A 258 4.99 27.75 -15.39
CA VAL A 258 4.33 26.45 -15.56
C VAL A 258 2.85 26.66 -15.28
N ASP A 259 1.98 26.18 -16.17
CA ASP A 259 0.55 26.24 -15.95
C ASP A 259 0.19 25.29 -14.80
N ALA A 260 -0.18 25.86 -13.66
CA ALA A 260 -0.56 25.10 -12.46
C ALA A 260 -1.69 24.10 -12.75
N ALA A 261 -2.63 24.44 -13.65
CA ALA A 261 -3.70 23.53 -14.04
C ALA A 261 -3.17 22.32 -14.85
N GLN A 262 -2.09 22.50 -15.61
CA GLN A 262 -1.45 21.40 -16.33
C GLN A 262 -0.72 20.46 -15.36
N MET A 263 -0.01 21.01 -14.37
CA MET A 263 0.67 20.23 -13.34
C MET A 263 -0.35 19.41 -12.52
N GLU A 264 -1.41 20.04 -12.05
CA GLU A 264 -2.51 19.37 -11.34
C GLU A 264 -3.12 18.22 -12.15
N ARG A 265 -3.25 18.39 -13.48
CA ARG A 265 -3.76 17.34 -14.38
C ARG A 265 -2.80 16.16 -14.50
N ILE A 266 -1.49 16.41 -14.51
CA ILE A 266 -0.45 15.38 -14.52
C ILE A 266 -0.48 14.59 -13.20
N GLU A 267 -0.52 15.29 -12.07
CA GLU A 267 -0.62 14.68 -10.74
C GLU A 267 -1.87 13.82 -10.61
N LYS A 268 -3.03 14.34 -11.00
CA LYS A 268 -4.29 13.59 -11.00
C LYS A 268 -4.26 12.37 -11.93
N SER A 269 -3.49 12.42 -13.02
CA SER A 269 -3.28 11.26 -13.89
C SER A 269 -2.47 10.18 -13.20
N ALA A 270 -1.41 10.55 -12.48
CA ALA A 270 -0.62 9.61 -11.69
C ALA A 270 -1.45 8.99 -10.55
N TYR A 271 -2.18 9.80 -9.79
CA TYR A 271 -3.08 9.30 -8.74
C TYR A 271 -4.12 8.31 -9.28
N ARG A 272 -4.75 8.60 -10.42
CA ARG A 272 -5.71 7.69 -11.06
C ARG A 272 -5.09 6.37 -11.49
N PHE A 273 -3.86 6.39 -12.02
CA PHE A 273 -3.16 5.18 -12.44
C PHE A 273 -2.91 4.24 -11.25
N PHE A 274 -2.49 4.79 -10.11
CA PHE A 274 -2.27 4.01 -8.89
C PHE A 274 -3.54 3.79 -8.06
N GLY A 275 -4.67 4.46 -8.40
CA GLY A 275 -5.92 4.40 -7.63
C GLY A 275 -5.77 4.96 -6.23
N SER A 276 -5.03 6.04 -6.10
CA SER A 276 -4.81 6.79 -4.86
C SER A 276 -5.28 8.23 -5.01
N ASN A 277 -5.08 9.04 -4.00
CA ASN A 277 -5.30 10.48 -4.04
C ASN A 277 -4.29 11.20 -3.12
N GLU A 278 -4.28 12.51 -3.18
CA GLU A 278 -3.39 13.35 -2.38
C GLU A 278 -3.60 13.15 -0.87
N ASP A 279 -4.84 13.02 -0.42
CA ASP A 279 -5.16 12.89 1.02
C ASP A 279 -4.62 11.59 1.61
N ILE A 280 -4.63 10.50 0.84
CA ILE A 280 -4.01 9.22 1.23
C ILE A 280 -2.49 9.38 1.36
N VAL A 281 -1.85 9.99 0.36
CA VAL A 281 -0.38 10.14 0.33
C VAL A 281 0.12 11.08 1.43
N THR A 282 -0.65 12.12 1.75
CA THR A 282 -0.32 13.11 2.79
C THR A 282 -0.85 12.74 4.19
N ASN A 283 -1.48 11.57 4.34
CA ASN A 283 -2.10 11.10 5.59
C ASN A 283 -3.16 12.05 6.15
N ARG A 284 -3.95 12.68 5.27
CA ARG A 284 -5.07 13.56 5.62
C ARG A 284 -6.43 12.99 5.26
N ALA A 285 -6.44 11.76 4.75
CA ALA A 285 -7.67 11.08 4.37
C ALA A 285 -8.62 10.91 5.57
N ASP A 286 -9.89 11.18 5.36
CA ASP A 286 -10.94 10.84 6.29
C ASP A 286 -11.23 9.32 6.26
N GLU A 287 -12.07 8.84 7.17
CA GLU A 287 -12.39 7.43 7.31
C GLU A 287 -13.01 6.83 6.03
N ASP A 288 -13.90 7.58 5.37
CA ASP A 288 -14.59 7.11 4.17
C ASP A 288 -13.64 7.01 2.97
N THR A 289 -12.78 8.01 2.78
CA THR A 289 -11.74 8.03 1.74
C THR A 289 -10.74 6.90 1.97
N PHE A 290 -10.31 6.71 3.23
CA PHE A 290 -9.40 5.63 3.56
C PHE A 290 -10.02 4.25 3.34
N ASN A 291 -11.28 4.03 3.76
CA ASN A 291 -11.99 2.77 3.54
C ASN A 291 -12.14 2.46 2.05
N SER A 292 -12.52 3.46 1.24
CA SER A 292 -12.63 3.30 -0.21
C SER A 292 -11.30 2.92 -0.86
N TYR A 293 -10.20 3.54 -0.42
CA TYR A 293 -8.84 3.20 -0.86
C TYR A 293 -8.45 1.78 -0.44
N TYR A 294 -8.72 1.42 0.82
CA TYR A 294 -8.41 0.09 1.35
C TYR A 294 -9.14 -1.00 0.55
N GLU A 295 -10.45 -0.86 0.37
CA GLU A 295 -11.27 -1.83 -0.37
C GLU A 295 -10.91 -1.91 -1.86
N GLY A 296 -10.54 -0.78 -2.46
CA GLY A 296 -10.20 -0.72 -3.88
C GLY A 296 -8.76 -1.13 -4.21
N ARG A 297 -7.83 -1.07 -3.25
CA ARG A 297 -6.39 -1.27 -3.54
C ARG A 297 -5.68 -2.22 -2.60
N ILE A 298 -5.84 -2.07 -1.30
CA ILE A 298 -5.11 -2.89 -0.32
C ILE A 298 -5.73 -4.28 -0.20
N GLU A 299 -7.04 -4.37 -0.14
CA GLU A 299 -7.75 -5.65 -0.01
C GLU A 299 -7.56 -6.57 -1.23
N PRO A 300 -7.69 -6.11 -2.48
CA PRO A 300 -7.39 -6.95 -3.65
C PRO A 300 -5.96 -7.47 -3.66
N PHE A 301 -5.00 -6.66 -3.25
CA PHE A 301 -3.61 -7.09 -3.09
C PHE A 301 -3.48 -8.16 -2.01
N ALA A 302 -4.10 -7.96 -0.84
CA ALA A 302 -4.07 -8.91 0.26
C ALA A 302 -4.67 -10.27 -0.13
N VAL A 303 -5.80 -10.24 -0.85
CA VAL A 303 -6.47 -11.43 -1.37
C VAL A 303 -5.56 -12.16 -2.36
N GLN A 304 -5.01 -11.46 -3.35
CA GLN A 304 -4.10 -12.05 -4.32
C GLN A 304 -2.86 -12.65 -3.65
N LEU A 305 -2.23 -11.91 -2.73
CA LEU A 305 -1.07 -12.39 -1.99
C LEU A 305 -1.41 -13.67 -1.20
N GLY A 306 -2.57 -13.71 -0.56
CA GLY A 306 -3.03 -14.88 0.19
C GLY A 306 -3.17 -16.12 -0.70
N PHE A 307 -3.84 -16.00 -1.84
CA PHE A 307 -3.99 -17.11 -2.79
C PHE A 307 -2.66 -17.55 -3.38
N VAL A 308 -1.79 -16.60 -3.76
CA VAL A 308 -0.47 -16.92 -4.31
C VAL A 308 0.40 -17.64 -3.30
N ILE A 309 0.49 -17.16 -2.06
CA ILE A 309 1.26 -17.83 -1.01
C ILE A 309 0.64 -19.18 -0.66
N THR A 310 -0.69 -19.29 -0.63
CA THR A 310 -1.38 -20.58 -0.38
C THR A 310 -1.02 -21.60 -1.44
N SER A 311 -1.13 -21.25 -2.72
CA SER A 311 -0.91 -22.16 -3.84
C SER A 311 0.54 -22.65 -3.93
N MET A 312 1.52 -21.81 -3.58
CA MET A 312 2.93 -22.20 -3.60
C MET A 312 3.38 -22.95 -2.33
N THR A 313 2.58 -22.85 -1.24
CA THR A 313 2.92 -23.45 0.07
C THR A 313 2.32 -24.84 0.23
N TYR A 314 1.08 -25.01 -0.21
CA TYR A 314 0.30 -26.20 0.05
C TYR A 314 -0.01 -26.96 -1.25
N THR A 315 -0.02 -28.26 -1.17
CA THR A 315 -0.53 -29.13 -2.23
C THR A 315 -2.05 -29.01 -2.36
N ALA A 316 -2.61 -29.36 -3.50
CA ALA A 316 -4.06 -29.36 -3.72
C ALA A 316 -4.84 -30.16 -2.66
N ASN A 317 -4.25 -31.27 -2.19
CA ASN A 317 -4.83 -32.10 -1.13
C ASN A 317 -4.84 -31.39 0.22
N GLU A 318 -3.76 -30.69 0.59
CA GLU A 318 -3.69 -29.92 1.83
C GLU A 318 -4.67 -28.77 1.82
N ILE A 319 -4.82 -28.06 0.69
CA ILE A 319 -5.83 -27.01 0.52
C ILE A 319 -7.24 -27.56 0.69
N ALA A 320 -7.55 -28.72 0.11
CA ALA A 320 -8.84 -29.38 0.27
C ALA A 320 -9.15 -29.76 1.72
N HIS A 321 -8.11 -29.95 2.57
CA HIS A 321 -8.25 -30.20 4.00
C HIS A 321 -8.26 -28.91 4.85
N GLY A 322 -8.45 -27.73 4.23
CA GLY A 322 -8.64 -26.47 4.94
C GLY A 322 -7.34 -25.72 5.30
N ASN A 323 -6.20 -26.12 4.73
CA ASN A 323 -4.98 -25.34 4.89
C ASN A 323 -5.01 -24.14 3.94
N SER A 324 -4.87 -22.93 4.48
CA SER A 324 -4.87 -21.69 3.72
C SER A 324 -4.09 -20.59 4.44
N ILE A 325 -3.63 -19.64 3.66
CA ILE A 325 -2.97 -18.43 4.14
C ILE A 325 -3.73 -17.25 3.57
N MET A 326 -4.22 -16.41 4.46
CA MET A 326 -4.90 -15.18 4.13
C MET A 326 -4.13 -14.00 4.72
N PHE A 327 -4.27 -12.84 4.12
CA PHE A 327 -3.74 -11.60 4.67
C PHE A 327 -4.90 -10.67 4.95
N SER A 328 -4.99 -10.21 6.19
CA SER A 328 -6.03 -9.29 6.60
C SER A 328 -5.43 -8.12 7.40
N ALA A 329 -6.10 -6.98 7.36
CA ALA A 329 -5.84 -5.92 8.31
C ALA A 329 -7.05 -5.80 9.23
N ASN A 330 -6.80 -5.57 10.50
CA ASN A 330 -7.87 -5.21 11.40
C ASN A 330 -8.42 -3.82 11.02
N ARG A 331 -9.53 -3.79 10.27
CA ARG A 331 -10.14 -2.53 9.81
C ARG A 331 -10.47 -1.58 10.95
N LEU A 332 -10.80 -2.12 12.13
CA LEU A 332 -11.05 -1.32 13.32
C LEU A 332 -9.80 -0.59 13.82
N GLU A 333 -8.61 -1.08 13.52
CA GLU A 333 -7.37 -0.38 13.93
C GLU A 333 -7.26 1.01 13.29
N PHE A 334 -7.85 1.20 12.11
CA PHE A 334 -7.85 2.46 11.35
C PHE A 334 -9.16 3.27 11.47
N ALA A 335 -10.18 2.68 12.08
CA ALA A 335 -11.45 3.35 12.31
C ALA A 335 -11.30 4.51 13.31
N SER A 336 -12.21 5.48 13.22
CA SER A 336 -12.29 6.55 14.20
C SER A 336 -12.56 5.99 15.60
N ASN A 337 -12.16 6.71 16.63
CA ASN A 337 -12.43 6.30 18.01
C ASN A 337 -13.94 6.12 18.28
N THR A 338 -14.76 6.88 17.59
CA THR A 338 -16.23 6.77 17.66
C THR A 338 -16.70 5.47 17.03
N THR A 339 -16.21 5.12 15.86
CA THR A 339 -16.54 3.85 15.18
C THR A 339 -16.05 2.65 15.99
N LYS A 340 -14.79 2.71 16.51
CA LYS A 340 -14.25 1.69 17.42
C LYS A 340 -15.16 1.45 18.62
N LEU A 341 -15.56 2.53 19.28
CA LEU A 341 -16.44 2.46 20.44
C LEU A 341 -17.79 1.84 20.06
N ASN A 342 -18.44 2.32 19.03
CA ASN A 342 -19.76 1.84 18.62
C ASN A 342 -19.74 0.35 18.24
N VAL A 343 -18.76 -0.09 17.46
CA VAL A 343 -18.63 -1.50 17.06
C VAL A 343 -18.29 -2.37 18.28
N SER A 344 -17.34 -1.94 19.10
CA SER A 344 -16.94 -2.70 20.30
C SER A 344 -18.11 -2.88 21.28
N VAL A 345 -18.86 -1.81 21.54
CA VAL A 345 -20.06 -1.89 22.41
C VAL A 345 -21.11 -2.80 21.79
N ALA A 346 -21.39 -2.67 20.48
CA ALA A 346 -22.38 -3.49 19.82
C ALA A 346 -22.04 -5.00 19.84
N LEU A 347 -20.78 -5.36 19.67
CA LEU A 347 -20.33 -6.75 19.68
C LEU A 347 -20.20 -7.32 21.11
N PHE A 348 -19.77 -6.48 22.05
CA PHE A 348 -19.69 -6.84 23.46
C PHE A 348 -21.08 -7.08 24.05
N ASP A 349 -22.04 -6.18 23.84
CA ASP A 349 -23.42 -6.29 24.34
C ASP A 349 -24.14 -7.53 23.80
N ARG A 350 -23.77 -8.00 22.62
CA ARG A 350 -24.32 -9.23 22.00
C ARG A 350 -23.58 -10.50 22.40
N GLY A 351 -22.56 -10.40 23.23
CA GLY A 351 -21.75 -11.55 23.67
C GLY A 351 -20.86 -12.16 22.60
N ILE A 352 -20.70 -11.49 21.44
CA ILE A 352 -19.82 -11.95 20.36
C ILE A 352 -18.36 -11.71 20.75
N TRP A 353 -18.06 -10.55 21.36
CA TRP A 353 -16.75 -10.21 21.89
C TRP A 353 -16.73 -10.27 23.41
N ASN A 354 -15.58 -10.66 23.96
CA ASN A 354 -15.29 -10.57 25.37
C ASN A 354 -14.54 -9.27 25.72
N GLY A 355 -14.36 -8.99 27.01
CA GLY A 355 -13.71 -7.76 27.48
C GLY A 355 -12.25 -7.62 27.02
N ASN A 356 -11.50 -8.72 26.91
CA ASN A 356 -10.11 -8.69 26.44
C ASN A 356 -10.01 -8.39 24.95
N GLN A 357 -10.96 -8.85 24.13
CA GLN A 357 -11.05 -8.50 22.71
C GLN A 357 -11.38 -7.01 22.50
N VAL A 358 -12.23 -6.44 23.37
CA VAL A 358 -12.47 -4.99 23.37
C VAL A 358 -11.20 -4.23 23.79
N ALA A 359 -10.47 -4.72 24.81
CA ALA A 359 -9.21 -4.12 25.23
C ALA A 359 -8.16 -4.12 24.11
N ASP A 360 -8.08 -5.19 23.30
CA ASP A 360 -7.18 -5.28 22.14
C ASP A 360 -7.44 -4.17 21.10
N VAL A 361 -8.70 -3.84 20.84
CA VAL A 361 -9.06 -2.76 19.89
C VAL A 361 -8.53 -1.40 20.34
N PHE A 362 -8.49 -1.16 21.65
CA PHE A 362 -8.01 0.08 22.26
C PHE A 362 -6.55 -0.02 22.75
N GLN A 363 -5.86 -1.13 22.41
CA GLN A 363 -4.47 -1.39 22.82
C GLN A 363 -4.28 -1.28 24.34
N SER A 364 -5.28 -1.70 25.09
CA SER A 364 -5.28 -1.72 26.56
C SER A 364 -4.85 -3.10 27.07
N PRO A 365 -4.20 -3.19 28.23
CA PRO A 365 -3.81 -4.48 28.79
C PRO A 365 -5.02 -5.33 29.14
N HIS A 366 -4.88 -6.64 28.96
CA HIS A 366 -5.88 -7.62 29.36
C HIS A 366 -6.06 -7.62 30.89
N TYR A 367 -7.25 -7.94 31.35
CA TYR A 367 -7.57 -8.02 32.76
C TYR A 367 -8.18 -9.38 33.13
N GLU A 368 -8.03 -9.76 34.39
CA GLU A 368 -8.54 -11.02 34.89
C GLU A 368 -10.09 -11.06 34.82
N GLY A 369 -10.64 -12.13 34.24
CA GLY A 369 -12.06 -12.25 33.98
C GLY A 369 -12.56 -11.61 32.69
N GLY A 370 -11.69 -10.87 31.96
CA GLY A 370 -12.03 -10.27 30.68
C GLY A 370 -12.25 -11.27 29.54
N GLU A 371 -11.97 -12.56 29.75
CA GLU A 371 -12.22 -13.65 28.78
C GLU A 371 -13.69 -14.10 28.74
N ARG A 372 -14.49 -13.66 29.71
CA ARG A 372 -15.90 -14.06 29.80
C ARG A 372 -16.71 -13.33 28.75
N HIS A 373 -17.52 -14.07 28.01
CA HIS A 373 -18.55 -13.50 27.16
C HIS A 373 -19.74 -13.09 28.01
N VAL A 374 -20.13 -11.83 27.94
CA VAL A 374 -21.25 -11.25 28.68
C VAL A 374 -22.29 -10.81 27.65
N ILE A 375 -23.52 -11.14 27.85
CA ILE A 375 -24.63 -10.69 27.02
C ILE A 375 -25.52 -9.74 27.84
N ARG A 376 -26.00 -8.71 27.18
CA ARG A 376 -26.98 -7.82 27.78
C ARG A 376 -28.29 -8.58 27.98
N GLY A 377 -28.85 -8.54 29.20
CA GLY A 377 -30.00 -9.37 29.61
C GLY A 377 -31.31 -9.13 28.82
N GLU A 378 -31.27 -8.24 27.83
CA GLU A 378 -32.42 -7.94 26.95
C GLU A 378 -32.52 -8.89 25.75
N TYR A 379 -31.49 -9.72 25.48
CA TYR A 379 -31.49 -10.68 24.38
C TYR A 379 -31.93 -12.05 24.86
N ILE A 380 -33.03 -12.54 24.30
CA ILE A 380 -33.61 -13.84 24.58
C ILE A 380 -33.58 -14.66 23.29
N ASP A 381 -33.33 -15.96 23.40
CA ASP A 381 -33.42 -16.88 22.28
C ASP A 381 -34.84 -16.83 21.69
N LEU A 382 -34.93 -16.75 20.35
CA LEU A 382 -36.19 -16.64 19.63
C LEU A 382 -37.13 -17.82 19.95
N GLU A 383 -36.55 -19.02 20.20
CA GLU A 383 -37.30 -20.22 20.56
C GLU A 383 -37.83 -20.18 22.00
N LEU A 384 -37.15 -19.42 22.90
CA LEU A 384 -37.53 -19.29 24.31
C LEU A 384 -38.37 -18.05 24.62
N ILE A 385 -38.66 -17.20 23.62
CA ILE A 385 -39.43 -15.96 23.81
C ILE A 385 -40.81 -16.25 24.46
N SER A 386 -41.48 -17.32 24.04
CA SER A 386 -42.80 -17.68 24.56
C SER A 386 -42.74 -18.13 26.04
N GLU A 387 -41.71 -18.87 26.41
CA GLU A 387 -41.49 -19.33 27.78
C GLU A 387 -41.13 -18.18 28.72
N HIS A 388 -40.19 -17.31 28.25
CA HIS A 388 -39.75 -16.16 29.05
C HIS A 388 -40.87 -15.12 29.26
N THR A 389 -41.71 -14.93 28.24
CA THR A 389 -42.89 -14.04 28.35
C THR A 389 -43.90 -14.62 29.35
N ALA A 390 -44.09 -15.95 29.36
CA ALA A 390 -44.94 -16.61 30.31
C ALA A 390 -44.38 -16.54 31.74
N GLU A 391 -43.08 -16.72 31.92
CA GLU A 391 -42.43 -16.58 33.24
C GLU A 391 -42.47 -15.13 33.75
N GLN A 392 -42.27 -14.13 32.93
CA GLN A 392 -42.42 -12.72 33.33
C GLN A 392 -43.85 -12.40 33.74
N ALA A 393 -44.82 -12.90 32.97
CA ALA A 393 -46.24 -12.74 33.33
C ALA A 393 -46.59 -13.41 34.64
N ALA A 394 -46.06 -14.61 34.92
CA ALA A 394 -46.24 -15.32 36.17
C ALA A 394 -45.59 -14.56 37.35
N GLN A 395 -44.38 -14.07 37.21
CA GLN A 395 -43.70 -13.26 38.24
C GLN A 395 -44.42 -11.94 38.49
N ALA A 396 -44.91 -11.27 37.47
CA ALA A 396 -45.71 -10.06 37.64
C ALA A 396 -47.04 -10.35 38.37
N ALA A 397 -47.68 -11.47 38.07
CA ALA A 397 -48.89 -11.89 38.75
C ALA A 397 -48.64 -12.23 40.26
N GLU A 398 -47.52 -12.92 40.54
CA GLU A 398 -47.11 -13.23 41.91
C GLU A 398 -46.75 -11.95 42.72
N THR A 399 -46.05 -11.02 42.08
CA THR A 399 -45.71 -9.72 42.67
C THR A 399 -46.99 -8.92 43.00
N ASN A 400 -47.94 -8.86 42.06
CA ASN A 400 -49.22 -8.19 42.28
C ASN A 400 -50.05 -8.87 43.35
N ALA A 401 -50.06 -10.20 43.44
CA ALA A 401 -50.72 -10.95 44.48
C ALA A 401 -50.10 -10.67 45.86
N ASN A 402 -48.79 -10.59 45.96
CA ASN A 402 -48.08 -10.24 47.19
C ASN A 402 -48.37 -8.79 47.62
N ILE A 403 -48.42 -7.83 46.70
CA ILE A 403 -48.81 -6.45 46.98
C ILE A 403 -50.25 -6.41 47.52
N ALA A 404 -51.18 -7.09 46.84
CA ALA A 404 -52.58 -7.17 47.27
C ALA A 404 -52.75 -7.84 48.66
N ALA A 405 -51.91 -8.87 48.96
CA ALA A 405 -51.87 -9.50 50.27
C ALA A 405 -51.32 -8.58 51.38
N ILE A 406 -50.33 -7.77 51.07
CA ILE A 406 -49.76 -6.75 51.92
C ILE A 406 -50.81 -5.65 52.19
N ASP A 407 -51.49 -5.15 51.16
CA ASP A 407 -52.55 -4.17 51.29
C ASP A 407 -53.76 -4.72 52.15
N ALA A 408 -54.10 -5.99 51.94
CA ALA A 408 -55.13 -6.65 52.74
C ALA A 408 -54.70 -6.87 54.16
N SER A 409 -53.42 -7.11 54.46
CA SER A 409 -52.89 -7.34 55.83
C SER A 409 -52.62 -6.03 56.55
N SER A 410 -52.42 -4.95 55.87
CA SER A 410 -52.19 -3.61 56.43
C SER A 410 -53.47 -2.86 56.73
N GLY A 411 -54.63 -3.58 57.01
CA GLY A 411 -55.96 -3.07 57.32
C GLY A 411 -56.00 -1.74 58.06
N TYR A 412 -55.85 -0.67 57.35
CA TYR A 412 -56.11 0.69 57.78
C TYR A 412 -57.35 1.20 57.04
N GLY A 413 -58.51 0.79 57.53
CA GLY A 413 -59.78 1.39 57.18
C GLY A 413 -59.90 2.71 57.87
N ASP A 414 -59.65 3.78 57.22
CA ASP A 414 -60.10 5.08 57.68
C ASP A 414 -61.27 5.55 56.80
N LYS A 415 -62.47 5.24 57.32
CA LYS A 415 -63.70 5.87 56.92
C LYS A 415 -63.71 7.25 57.47
N LYS A 416 -63.48 8.26 56.71
CA LYS A 416 -63.94 9.65 56.91
C LYS A 416 -65.18 9.90 56.05
N GLU A 417 -66.33 9.85 56.62
CA GLU A 417 -67.50 10.59 56.23
C GLU A 417 -67.13 12.04 56.17
N VAL A 418 -67.33 12.65 55.03
CA VAL A 418 -67.33 14.12 54.88
C VAL A 418 -68.74 14.54 54.61
N ASP A 419 -69.33 15.15 55.66
CA ASP A 419 -70.61 15.81 55.70
C ASP A 419 -70.66 16.90 54.63
N ASP A 420 -71.78 16.92 54.01
CA ASP A 420 -72.37 17.91 53.16
C ASP A 420 -72.57 19.23 53.90
N ALA A 421 -72.04 20.32 53.52
CA ALA A 421 -72.49 21.64 53.92
C ALA A 421 -72.36 22.61 52.71
N SER A 422 -73.54 22.82 52.19
CA SER A 422 -73.96 23.92 51.33
C SER A 422 -73.53 25.30 51.88
N GLU A 423 -73.36 26.21 50.96
CA GLU A 423 -73.85 27.59 50.90
C GLU A 423 -72.80 28.65 50.54
N THR A 424 -73.10 29.22 49.46
CA THR A 424 -73.16 30.68 49.13
C THR A 424 -71.92 31.57 49.49
N ASP A 425 -71.27 32.15 48.52
CA ASP A 425 -71.43 33.45 47.83
C ASP A 425 -70.40 33.57 46.70
#